data_13d3e4080c6b26fda37d7cef628bcce3
#
_entry.id   13d3e4080c6b26fda37d7cef628bcce3
#
_cell.length_a   1.000
_cell.length_b   1.000
_cell.length_c   1.000
_cell.angle_alpha   90.00
_cell.angle_beta   90.00
_cell.angle_gamma   90.00
#
_symmetry.space_group_name_H-M   'P 1'
#
loop_
_entity.id
_entity.type
_entity.pdbx_description
1 polymer ?
#
loop_
_entity_poly.entity_id
_entity_poly.type
_entity_poly.pdbx_seq_one_letter_code
_entity_poly.pdbx_strand_id
1 'polypeptide(L)'
;MIKKILLTCVLFFGFLSSAVVAAEPKSIGKYKSWESFVYTDDKGKVCFAQTIPLERGPKNFKREPSRLFVTFRKSEKIKNEISVTSGHEYKSASVTAKTGRNEFSFFSQGNFAWLLDGEEEYNLIKTMKKASKLSVNATAKNGSKTKDLYSMMGFTKAYNAARKSCA
;
A
#
# COMPACT_ATOMS: atom_id res chain seq x y z
N MET A 1 9.97 -30.09 -69.22
CA MET A 1 9.75 -30.33 -67.76
C MET A 1 10.22 -29.08 -66.97
N ILE A 2 9.28 -28.20 -66.60
CA ILE A 2 9.59 -26.93 -65.93
C ILE A 2 9.23 -27.09 -64.46
N LYS A 3 10.25 -27.13 -63.58
CA LYS A 3 10.07 -27.16 -62.13
C LYS A 3 9.67 -25.76 -61.62
N LYS A 4 8.45 -25.64 -61.10
CA LYS A 4 7.98 -24.45 -60.39
C LYS A 4 8.57 -24.46 -58.99
N ILE A 5 9.43 -23.50 -58.69
CA ILE A 5 9.93 -23.22 -57.33
C ILE A 5 8.91 -22.29 -56.66
N LEU A 6 8.19 -22.82 -55.66
CA LEU A 6 7.31 -22.02 -54.77
C LEU A 6 8.18 -21.37 -53.70
N LEU A 7 8.31 -20.04 -53.77
CA LEU A 7 9.00 -19.25 -52.75
C LEU A 7 8.00 -18.88 -51.64
N THR A 8 8.04 -19.60 -50.53
CA THR A 8 7.18 -19.33 -49.36
C THR A 8 7.80 -18.20 -48.55
N CYS A 9 7.22 -17.00 -48.65
CA CYS A 9 7.61 -15.84 -47.84
C CYS A 9 6.98 -15.97 -46.43
N VAL A 10 7.76 -16.36 -45.43
CA VAL A 10 7.34 -16.39 -44.05
C VAL A 10 7.48 -14.97 -43.48
N LEU A 11 6.35 -14.27 -43.34
CA LEU A 11 6.26 -12.98 -42.65
C LEU A 11 6.40 -13.20 -41.14
N PHE A 12 7.59 -12.92 -40.62
CA PHE A 12 7.87 -12.90 -39.21
C PHE A 12 7.27 -11.61 -38.59
N PHE A 13 6.05 -11.70 -38.07
CA PHE A 13 5.42 -10.62 -37.32
C PHE A 13 6.07 -10.56 -35.93
N GLY A 14 7.10 -9.73 -35.76
CA GLY A 14 7.72 -9.44 -34.48
C GLY A 14 6.75 -8.69 -33.59
N PHE A 15 6.21 -9.36 -32.58
CA PHE A 15 5.49 -8.71 -31.48
C PHE A 15 6.50 -7.87 -30.67
N LEU A 16 6.52 -6.57 -30.90
CA LEU A 16 7.17 -5.59 -30.03
C LEU A 16 6.33 -5.48 -28.76
N SER A 17 6.64 -6.30 -27.75
CA SER A 17 6.08 -6.14 -26.41
C SER A 17 6.68 -4.88 -25.79
N SER A 18 5.93 -3.79 -25.79
CA SER A 18 6.27 -2.59 -25.03
C SER A 18 6.22 -2.92 -23.53
N ALA A 19 7.37 -3.02 -22.89
CA ALA A 19 7.45 -3.12 -21.44
C ALA A 19 6.91 -1.81 -20.84
N VAL A 20 5.75 -1.86 -20.19
CA VAL A 20 5.24 -0.75 -19.39
C VAL A 20 6.13 -0.65 -18.16
N VAL A 21 7.06 0.30 -18.16
CA VAL A 21 7.86 0.64 -16.98
C VAL A 21 6.94 1.39 -16.02
N ALA A 22 6.54 0.73 -14.95
CA ALA A 22 5.84 1.41 -13.86
C ALA A 22 6.75 2.51 -13.29
N ALA A 23 6.26 3.74 -13.21
CA ALA A 23 7.03 4.85 -12.68
C ALA A 23 7.34 4.61 -11.19
N GLU A 24 8.63 4.66 -10.83
CA GLU A 24 9.04 4.50 -9.44
C GLU A 24 8.55 5.67 -8.58
N PRO A 25 8.02 5.40 -7.36
CA PRO A 25 7.60 6.45 -6.45
C PRO A 25 8.75 7.36 -6.04
N LYS A 26 8.60 8.67 -6.29
CA LYS A 26 9.56 9.70 -5.87
C LYS A 26 9.23 10.18 -4.47
N SER A 27 10.21 10.17 -3.56
CA SER A 27 10.08 10.77 -2.23
C SER A 27 9.94 12.30 -2.35
N ILE A 28 8.95 12.85 -1.65
CA ILE A 28 8.68 14.29 -1.56
C ILE A 28 8.91 14.86 -0.16
N GLY A 29 9.28 14.00 0.80
CA GLY A 29 9.69 14.42 2.13
C GLY A 29 9.66 13.30 3.15
N LYS A 30 10.65 13.34 4.05
CA LYS A 30 10.78 12.43 5.20
C LYS A 30 10.52 13.19 6.50
N TYR A 31 9.62 12.65 7.33
CA TYR A 31 9.11 13.27 8.54
C TYR A 31 9.19 12.28 9.71
N LYS A 32 10.33 12.21 10.37
CA LYS A 32 10.61 11.24 11.44
C LYS A 32 10.37 9.79 10.96
N SER A 33 9.33 9.13 11.47
CA SER A 33 9.00 7.73 11.12
C SER A 33 8.19 7.60 9.83
N TRP A 34 7.76 8.70 9.23
CA TRP A 34 6.92 8.73 8.03
C TRP A 34 7.63 9.35 6.84
N GLU A 35 7.31 8.87 5.65
CA GLU A 35 7.81 9.42 4.39
C GLU A 35 6.67 9.55 3.39
N SER A 36 6.69 10.60 2.57
CA SER A 36 5.67 10.88 1.56
C SER A 36 6.24 10.72 0.17
N PHE A 37 5.40 10.20 -0.73
CA PHE A 37 5.80 9.85 -2.09
C PHE A 37 4.76 10.34 -3.10
N VAL A 38 5.22 10.47 -4.34
CA VAL A 38 4.39 10.71 -5.51
C VAL A 38 4.88 9.86 -6.68
N TYR A 39 3.95 9.33 -7.45
CA TYR A 39 4.20 8.76 -8.77
C TYR A 39 3.01 9.01 -9.68
N THR A 40 3.15 8.70 -10.97
CA THR A 40 2.07 8.77 -11.95
C THR A 40 1.95 7.40 -12.62
N ASP A 41 0.75 6.86 -12.66
CA ASP A 41 0.40 5.67 -13.41
C ASP A 41 -0.54 6.02 -14.58
N ASP A 42 -1.08 5.02 -15.25
CA ASP A 42 -2.03 5.16 -16.36
C ASP A 42 -3.35 5.84 -15.98
N LYS A 43 -3.72 5.79 -14.71
CA LYS A 43 -4.92 6.44 -14.16
C LYS A 43 -4.66 7.84 -13.63
N GLY A 44 -3.40 8.25 -13.53
CA GLY A 44 -3.00 9.58 -13.13
C GLY A 44 -2.08 9.64 -11.91
N LYS A 45 -2.10 10.78 -11.22
CA LYS A 45 -1.20 11.06 -10.11
C LYS A 45 -1.64 10.38 -8.83
N VAL A 46 -0.72 9.63 -8.22
CA VAL A 46 -0.88 8.96 -6.92
C VAL A 46 0.09 9.55 -5.92
N CYS A 47 -0.40 9.93 -4.75
CA CYS A 47 0.40 10.44 -3.65
C CYS A 47 0.09 9.62 -2.39
N PHE A 48 1.11 9.28 -1.62
CA PHE A 48 0.89 8.54 -0.39
C PHE A 48 1.91 8.89 0.69
N ALA A 49 1.51 8.74 1.94
CA ALA A 49 2.39 8.70 3.08
C ALA A 49 2.52 7.26 3.56
N GLN A 50 3.73 6.82 3.87
CA GLN A 50 3.98 5.47 4.41
C GLN A 50 4.89 5.48 5.63
N THR A 51 4.79 4.40 6.41
CA THR A 51 5.72 4.09 7.49
C THR A 51 5.97 2.60 7.59
N ILE A 52 7.12 2.25 8.16
CA ILE A 52 7.47 0.89 8.56
C ILE A 52 7.28 0.74 10.08
N PRO A 53 6.98 -0.45 10.60
CA PRO A 53 6.80 -0.65 12.03
C PRO A 53 8.13 -0.50 12.79
N LEU A 54 8.03 0.03 14.02
CA LEU A 54 9.14 0.02 15.00
C LEU A 54 9.44 -1.39 15.48
N GLU A 55 8.39 -2.19 15.63
CA GLU A 55 8.47 -3.55 16.16
C GLU A 55 7.54 -4.46 15.36
N ARG A 56 7.99 -5.68 15.11
CA ARG A 56 7.25 -6.73 14.41
C ARG A 56 7.24 -8.00 15.25
N GLY A 57 6.08 -8.45 15.63
CA GLY A 57 5.90 -9.69 16.40
C GLY A 57 5.08 -10.75 15.66
N PRO A 58 5.33 -12.03 15.92
CA PRO A 58 6.45 -12.59 16.66
C PRO A 58 7.76 -12.58 15.84
N LYS A 59 8.91 -12.50 16.52
CA LYS A 59 10.23 -12.40 15.84
C LYS A 59 10.63 -13.65 15.05
N ASN A 60 10.15 -14.81 15.46
CA ASN A 60 10.42 -16.10 14.81
C ASN A 60 9.53 -16.38 13.58
N PHE A 61 8.55 -15.52 13.28
CA PHE A 61 7.72 -15.66 12.09
C PHE A 61 8.35 -14.89 10.92
N LYS A 62 8.99 -15.61 10.01
CA LYS A 62 9.56 -15.04 8.78
C LYS A 62 8.44 -14.54 7.86
N ARG A 63 8.51 -13.29 7.47
CA ARG A 63 7.52 -12.62 6.59
C ARG A 63 8.13 -11.42 5.88
N GLU A 64 7.55 -11.03 4.75
CA GLU A 64 7.92 -9.87 3.98
C GLU A 64 7.78 -8.55 4.80
N PRO A 65 8.35 -7.44 4.34
CA PRO A 65 8.23 -6.15 5.03
C PRO A 65 6.79 -5.73 5.26
N SER A 66 6.52 -5.21 6.47
CA SER A 66 5.24 -4.60 6.84
C SER A 66 5.25 -3.11 6.55
N ARG A 67 4.12 -2.57 6.08
CA ARG A 67 3.93 -1.14 5.83
C ARG A 67 2.51 -0.71 6.13
N LEU A 68 2.38 0.53 6.55
CA LEU A 68 1.10 1.23 6.71
C LEU A 68 1.12 2.45 5.78
N PHE A 69 0.02 2.65 5.03
CA PHE A 69 -0.11 3.69 4.02
C PHE A 69 -1.35 4.56 4.26
N VAL A 70 -1.27 5.81 3.81
CA VAL A 70 -2.43 6.65 3.53
C VAL A 70 -2.27 7.20 2.12
N THR A 71 -3.22 6.89 1.24
CA THR A 71 -3.13 7.12 -0.22
C THR A 71 -4.18 8.12 -0.69
N PHE A 72 -3.80 8.91 -1.69
CA PHE A 72 -4.62 9.90 -2.39
C PHE A 72 -4.52 9.64 -3.89
N ARG A 73 -5.68 9.48 -4.57
CA ARG A 73 -5.81 9.38 -6.03
C ARG A 73 -6.96 10.25 -6.50
N LYS A 74 -6.65 11.44 -7.00
CA LYS A 74 -7.67 12.43 -7.39
C LYS A 74 -8.54 11.93 -8.55
N SER A 75 -7.95 11.28 -9.53
CA SER A 75 -8.64 10.69 -10.69
C SER A 75 -9.69 9.66 -10.31
N GLU A 76 -9.45 8.90 -9.25
CA GLU A 76 -10.36 7.87 -8.72
C GLU A 76 -11.21 8.37 -7.53
N LYS A 77 -11.14 9.68 -7.21
CA LYS A 77 -11.82 10.32 -6.07
C LYS A 77 -11.42 9.74 -4.71
N ILE A 78 -10.30 9.05 -4.62
CA ILE A 78 -9.74 8.50 -3.38
C ILE A 78 -9.03 9.61 -2.62
N LYS A 79 -9.47 9.88 -1.37
CA LYS A 79 -8.99 11.01 -0.57
C LYS A 79 -8.19 10.62 0.67
N ASN A 80 -8.35 9.42 1.21
CA ASN A 80 -7.75 9.02 2.48
C ASN A 80 -7.63 7.49 2.62
N GLU A 81 -7.51 6.76 1.53
CA GLU A 81 -7.44 5.30 1.60
C GLU A 81 -6.34 4.84 2.56
N ILE A 82 -6.73 4.16 3.63
CA ILE A 82 -5.79 3.57 4.58
C ILE A 82 -5.62 2.10 4.25
N SER A 83 -4.39 1.72 3.96
CA SER A 83 -4.05 0.33 3.70
C SER A 83 -2.85 -0.14 4.51
N VAL A 84 -2.81 -1.42 4.79
CA VAL A 84 -1.73 -2.06 5.54
C VAL A 84 -1.35 -3.39 4.93
N THR A 85 -0.05 -3.71 4.95
CA THR A 85 0.46 -5.05 4.76
C THR A 85 1.31 -5.46 5.96
N SER A 86 1.11 -6.68 6.45
CA SER A 86 1.94 -7.27 7.51
C SER A 86 2.96 -8.27 6.96
N GLY A 87 3.13 -8.30 5.62
CA GLY A 87 4.10 -9.15 4.94
C GLY A 87 3.73 -10.64 4.89
N HIS A 88 2.44 -10.95 4.96
CA HIS A 88 1.89 -12.30 4.80
C HIS A 88 0.44 -12.24 4.29
N GLU A 89 -0.06 -13.34 3.73
CA GLU A 89 -1.49 -13.46 3.43
C GLU A 89 -2.31 -13.46 4.72
N TYR A 90 -3.38 -12.67 4.73
CA TYR A 90 -4.28 -12.57 5.87
C TYR A 90 -5.34 -13.68 5.88
N LYS A 91 -5.69 -14.15 7.08
CA LYS A 91 -6.95 -14.83 7.31
C LYS A 91 -8.08 -13.80 7.23
N SER A 92 -9.21 -14.16 6.61
CA SER A 92 -10.36 -13.26 6.44
C SER A 92 -10.79 -12.62 7.77
N ALA A 93 -11.16 -11.33 7.72
CA ALA A 93 -11.68 -10.55 8.85
C ALA A 93 -10.80 -10.58 10.12
N SER A 94 -9.48 -10.62 9.96
CA SER A 94 -8.55 -10.80 11.08
C SER A 94 -7.61 -9.62 11.33
N VAL A 95 -7.78 -8.51 10.61
CA VAL A 95 -6.89 -7.36 10.69
C VAL A 95 -7.55 -6.24 11.46
N THR A 96 -6.90 -5.75 12.52
CA THR A 96 -7.36 -4.61 13.29
C THR A 96 -6.23 -3.64 13.59
N ALA A 97 -6.53 -2.34 13.62
CA ALA A 97 -5.63 -1.31 14.10
C ALA A 97 -6.12 -0.77 15.45
N LYS A 98 -5.20 -0.68 16.43
CA LYS A 98 -5.51 -0.21 17.80
C LYS A 98 -4.61 0.93 18.23
N THR A 99 -5.21 1.94 18.84
CA THR A 99 -4.48 3.00 19.54
C THR A 99 -5.33 3.53 20.71
N GLY A 100 -4.78 3.48 21.91
CA GLY A 100 -5.54 3.76 23.12
C GLY A 100 -6.75 2.84 23.25
N ARG A 101 -7.94 3.41 23.36
CA ARG A 101 -9.22 2.67 23.42
C ARG A 101 -9.89 2.46 22.06
N ASN A 102 -9.35 3.05 21.01
CA ASN A 102 -9.94 2.97 19.67
C ASN A 102 -9.42 1.73 18.95
N GLU A 103 -10.34 1.02 18.30
CA GLU A 103 -10.09 -0.13 17.44
C GLU A 103 -10.84 0.03 16.12
N PHE A 104 -10.16 -0.30 15.02
CA PHE A 104 -10.67 -0.22 13.65
C PHE A 104 -10.45 -1.56 12.97
N SER A 105 -11.48 -2.10 12.34
CA SER A 105 -11.43 -3.38 11.63
C SER A 105 -11.22 -3.17 10.14
N PHE A 106 -10.33 -3.95 9.55
CA PHE A 106 -9.97 -3.87 8.14
C PHE A 106 -10.54 -5.04 7.36
N PHE A 107 -11.04 -4.78 6.19
CA PHE A 107 -11.25 -5.79 5.16
C PHE A 107 -9.88 -6.23 4.60
N SER A 108 -9.69 -7.52 4.38
CA SER A 108 -8.43 -8.06 3.87
C SER A 108 -8.60 -8.93 2.64
N GLN A 109 -7.69 -8.78 1.68
CA GLN A 109 -7.57 -9.60 0.50
C GLN A 109 -6.09 -9.85 0.18
N GLY A 110 -5.67 -11.12 0.11
CA GLY A 110 -4.26 -11.48 -0.03
C GLY A 110 -3.42 -10.93 1.12
N ASN A 111 -2.40 -10.16 0.79
CA ASN A 111 -1.44 -9.58 1.77
C ASN A 111 -1.76 -8.12 2.11
N PHE A 112 -2.87 -7.58 1.66
CA PHE A 112 -3.30 -6.22 1.99
C PHE A 112 -4.61 -6.20 2.72
N ALA A 113 -4.80 -5.16 3.55
CA ALA A 113 -6.05 -4.87 4.19
C ALA A 113 -6.34 -3.37 4.15
N TRP A 114 -7.63 -3.01 4.04
CA TRP A 114 -8.12 -1.64 3.88
C TRP A 114 -9.30 -1.37 4.80
N LEU A 115 -9.50 -0.11 5.17
CA LEU A 115 -10.80 0.36 5.60
C LEU A 115 -11.68 0.57 4.37
N LEU A 116 -12.94 0.12 4.44
CA LEU A 116 -13.89 0.26 3.32
C LEU A 116 -14.80 1.48 3.45
N ASP A 117 -14.92 2.03 4.64
CA ASP A 117 -15.79 3.14 4.96
C ASP A 117 -14.98 4.44 5.11
N GLY A 118 -15.34 5.46 4.34
CA GLY A 118 -14.66 6.77 4.36
C GLY A 118 -14.81 7.52 5.69
N GLU A 119 -15.85 7.25 6.48
CA GLU A 119 -16.00 7.81 7.83
C GLU A 119 -15.02 7.12 8.80
N GLU A 120 -14.88 5.81 8.72
CA GLU A 120 -13.86 5.06 9.50
C GLU A 120 -12.44 5.49 9.12
N GLU A 121 -12.14 5.70 7.84
CA GLU A 121 -10.85 6.26 7.39
C GLU A 121 -10.59 7.63 8.01
N TYR A 122 -11.57 8.53 7.94
CA TYR A 122 -11.45 9.85 8.55
C TYR A 122 -11.22 9.77 10.07
N ASN A 123 -11.95 8.91 10.76
CA ASN A 123 -11.84 8.71 12.20
C ASN A 123 -10.49 8.12 12.60
N LEU A 124 -9.97 7.15 11.83
CA LEU A 124 -8.62 6.62 12.06
C LEU A 124 -7.55 7.69 11.81
N ILE A 125 -7.63 8.48 10.74
CA ILE A 125 -6.70 9.58 10.48
C ILE A 125 -6.72 10.61 11.62
N LYS A 126 -7.90 11.01 12.09
CA LYS A 126 -8.05 11.93 13.23
C LYS A 126 -7.39 11.36 14.50
N THR A 127 -7.53 10.08 14.71
CA THR A 127 -6.95 9.35 15.83
C THR A 127 -5.42 9.26 15.69
N MET A 128 -4.91 8.87 14.50
CA MET A 128 -3.47 8.80 14.21
C MET A 128 -2.74 10.14 14.39
N LYS A 129 -3.40 11.27 14.06
CA LYS A 129 -2.82 12.62 14.26
C LYS A 129 -2.59 12.97 15.73
N LYS A 130 -3.31 12.35 16.65
CA LYS A 130 -3.23 12.58 18.11
C LYS A 130 -2.43 11.50 18.84
N ALA A 131 -2.25 10.34 18.22
CA ALA A 131 -1.58 9.20 18.84
C ALA A 131 -0.06 9.32 18.77
N SER A 132 0.63 8.65 19.71
CA SER A 132 2.07 8.42 19.64
C SER A 132 2.42 7.13 18.89
N LYS A 133 1.56 6.11 19.03
CA LYS A 133 1.76 4.78 18.44
C LYS A 133 0.42 4.18 17.96
N LEU A 134 0.50 3.31 16.97
CA LEU A 134 -0.60 2.48 16.47
C LEU A 134 -0.12 1.05 16.37
N SER A 135 -0.89 0.07 16.87
CA SER A 135 -0.61 -1.35 16.66
C SER A 135 -1.56 -1.94 15.63
N VAL A 136 -1.03 -2.66 14.66
CA VAL A 136 -1.80 -3.49 13.73
C VAL A 136 -1.67 -4.93 14.19
N ASN A 137 -2.81 -5.58 14.46
CA ASN A 137 -2.88 -6.98 14.82
C ASN A 137 -3.54 -7.73 13.67
N ALA A 138 -3.02 -8.90 13.33
CA ALA A 138 -3.55 -9.71 12.25
C ALA A 138 -3.34 -11.20 12.52
N THR A 139 -4.10 -12.03 11.81
CA THR A 139 -3.87 -13.47 11.75
C THR A 139 -3.50 -13.84 10.32
N ALA A 140 -2.37 -14.49 10.14
CA ALA A 140 -1.95 -15.03 8.85
C ALA A 140 -2.85 -16.21 8.46
N LYS A 141 -2.89 -16.54 7.15
CA LYS A 141 -3.68 -17.65 6.62
C LYS A 141 -3.32 -19.00 7.27
N ASN A 142 -2.07 -19.18 7.68
CA ASN A 142 -1.59 -20.35 8.41
C ASN A 142 -1.93 -20.34 9.92
N GLY A 143 -2.68 -19.36 10.41
CA GLY A 143 -3.10 -19.23 11.81
C GLY A 143 -2.12 -18.45 12.71
N SER A 144 -0.95 -18.08 12.23
CA SER A 144 0.03 -17.29 13.02
C SER A 144 -0.52 -15.90 13.32
N LYS A 145 -0.51 -15.50 14.60
CA LYS A 145 -0.90 -14.15 15.01
C LYS A 145 0.29 -13.19 14.89
N THR A 146 0.07 -12.02 14.30
CA THR A 146 1.09 -10.98 14.15
C THR A 146 0.65 -9.69 14.82
N LYS A 147 1.64 -8.92 15.28
CA LYS A 147 1.46 -7.58 15.85
C LYS A 147 2.59 -6.69 15.37
N ASP A 148 2.24 -5.63 14.66
CA ASP A 148 3.17 -4.60 14.18
C ASP A 148 2.90 -3.29 14.91
N LEU A 149 3.93 -2.69 15.49
CA LEU A 149 3.82 -1.43 16.23
C LEU A 149 4.41 -0.30 15.40
N TYR A 150 3.60 0.68 15.04
CA TYR A 150 3.98 1.84 14.24
C TYR A 150 4.09 3.11 15.10
N SER A 151 5.09 3.95 14.78
CA SER A 151 5.18 5.30 15.34
C SER A 151 4.28 6.26 14.56
N MET A 152 3.53 7.11 15.26
CA MET A 152 2.77 8.19 14.65
C MET A 152 3.56 9.51 14.59
N MET A 153 4.83 9.52 15.05
CA MET A 153 5.69 10.68 15.01
C MET A 153 6.02 11.08 13.56
N GLY A 154 5.55 12.26 13.16
CA GLY A 154 5.70 12.78 11.79
C GLY A 154 4.50 12.53 10.88
N PHE A 155 3.53 11.71 11.30
CA PHE A 155 2.35 11.36 10.51
C PHE A 155 1.63 12.60 9.93
N THR A 156 1.27 13.56 10.76
CA THR A 156 0.52 14.75 10.32
C THR A 156 1.24 15.53 9.22
N LYS A 157 2.57 15.67 9.31
CA LYS A 157 3.38 16.36 8.29
C LYS A 157 3.42 15.56 6.98
N ALA A 158 3.67 14.26 7.06
CA ALA A 158 3.69 13.37 5.91
C ALA A 158 2.32 13.30 5.21
N TYR A 159 1.25 13.11 5.96
CA TYR A 159 -0.12 13.13 5.47
C TYR A 159 -0.44 14.42 4.71
N ASN A 160 -0.12 15.59 5.30
CA ASN A 160 -0.38 16.88 4.66
C ASN A 160 0.45 17.09 3.39
N ALA A 161 1.72 16.63 3.35
CA ALA A 161 2.57 16.70 2.17
C ALA A 161 2.02 15.85 1.03
N ALA A 162 1.65 14.58 1.29
CA ALA A 162 1.04 13.70 0.31
C ALA A 162 -0.29 14.27 -0.21
N ARG A 163 -1.20 14.69 0.70
CA ARG A 163 -2.47 15.30 0.33
C ARG A 163 -2.31 16.53 -0.56
N LYS A 164 -1.40 17.45 -0.20
CA LYS A 164 -1.14 18.68 -0.98
C LYS A 164 -0.60 18.36 -2.37
N SER A 165 0.22 17.33 -2.50
CA SER A 165 0.79 16.92 -3.80
C SER A 165 -0.23 16.36 -4.77
N CYS A 166 -1.36 15.81 -4.28
CA CYS A 166 -2.48 15.30 -5.08
C CYS A 166 -3.75 16.16 -5.00
N ALA A 167 -3.67 17.38 -4.48
CA ALA A 167 -4.79 18.32 -4.43
C ALA A 167 -5.19 18.85 -5.81
#